data_05efc5d12072547666e2346464b0b7b2
#
_entry.id   05efc5d12072547666e2346464b0b7b2
#
_cell.length_a   1.000
_cell.length_b   1.000
_cell.length_c   1.000
_cell.angle_alpha   90.00
_cell.angle_beta   90.00
_cell.angle_gamma   90.00
#
_symmetry.space_group_name_H-M   'P 1'
#
loop_
_entity.id
_entity.type
_entity.pdbx_description
1 polymer ?
#
loop_
_entity_poly.entity_id
_entity_poly.type
_entity_poly.pdbx_seq_one_letter_code
_entity_poly.pdbx_strand_id
1 'polypeptide(L)'
;MRNKGLNFYKKKKKISHELLKEIFSWIFGIALSVFLAAVAVVFLGKSTSVVGMSMEPTLENGQQIFIDRFLYILSSPKAGDVVAFLPNGNENSHYYVKRVVAVPGDKVRIADGTLYVNGQESKWVTEKILDAGISENELVLGNKEYFCIGDNPNNSEDSRSANIGPVEESDMIGKAWFHLKSGSDGIGFIK
;
A
#
# COMPACT_ATOMS: atom_id res chain seq x y z
N MET A 1 -41.49 11.66 -73.19
CA MET A 1 -41.40 11.07 -71.86
C MET A 1 -40.08 11.50 -71.20
N ARG A 2 -40.12 12.30 -70.13
CA ARG A 2 -38.98 12.91 -69.50
C ARG A 2 -38.64 12.07 -68.25
N ASN A 3 -37.57 11.25 -68.29
CA ASN A 3 -37.13 10.53 -67.16
C ASN A 3 -36.52 11.46 -66.05
N LYS A 4 -37.26 11.62 -64.95
CA LYS A 4 -36.71 12.28 -63.74
C LYS A 4 -35.81 11.27 -63.01
N GLY A 5 -34.52 11.40 -63.20
CA GLY A 5 -33.54 10.64 -62.40
C GLY A 5 -33.64 11.04 -60.94
N LEU A 6 -33.79 10.05 -60.05
CA LEU A 6 -33.75 10.18 -58.58
C LEU A 6 -32.32 10.51 -58.11
N ASN A 7 -32.11 11.75 -57.73
CA ASN A 7 -30.85 12.24 -57.22
C ASN A 7 -30.75 11.92 -55.71
N PHE A 8 -30.08 10.82 -55.34
CA PHE A 8 -29.76 10.48 -53.95
C PHE A 8 -28.55 11.28 -53.47
N TYR A 9 -28.67 12.56 -53.29
CA TYR A 9 -27.65 13.36 -52.62
C TYR A 9 -27.82 13.17 -51.11
N LYS A 10 -27.00 12.29 -50.47
CA LYS A 10 -26.85 12.24 -49.01
C LYS A 10 -26.26 13.59 -48.57
N LYS A 11 -27.06 14.47 -47.98
CA LYS A 11 -26.56 15.66 -47.28
C LYS A 11 -25.62 15.18 -46.16
N LYS A 12 -24.31 15.41 -46.33
CA LYS A 12 -23.37 15.28 -45.22
C LYS A 12 -23.81 16.22 -44.11
N LYS A 13 -24.24 15.69 -42.95
CA LYS A 13 -24.53 16.50 -41.77
C LYS A 13 -23.22 17.20 -41.39
N LYS A 14 -23.14 18.51 -41.59
CA LYS A 14 -22.07 19.34 -41.06
C LYS A 14 -22.24 19.35 -39.54
N ILE A 15 -21.23 18.92 -38.83
CA ILE A 15 -21.19 19.02 -37.36
C ILE A 15 -21.29 20.50 -37.01
N SER A 16 -22.26 20.89 -36.15
CA SER A 16 -22.44 22.28 -35.78
C SER A 16 -21.22 22.76 -34.96
N HIS A 17 -20.85 24.02 -35.09
CA HIS A 17 -19.74 24.61 -34.36
C HIS A 17 -19.95 24.56 -32.83
N GLU A 18 -21.21 24.58 -32.40
CA GLU A 18 -21.59 24.44 -30.99
C GLU A 18 -21.32 23.04 -30.47
N LEU A 19 -21.68 22.01 -31.23
CA LEU A 19 -21.41 20.61 -30.88
C LEU A 19 -19.91 20.32 -30.82
N LEU A 20 -19.12 20.91 -31.68
CA LEU A 20 -17.65 20.82 -31.61
C LEU A 20 -17.07 21.47 -30.35
N LYS A 21 -17.59 22.65 -29.96
CA LYS A 21 -17.16 23.30 -28.70
C LYS A 21 -17.52 22.47 -27.48
N GLU A 22 -18.72 21.88 -27.48
CA GLU A 22 -19.14 21.02 -26.36
C GLU A 22 -18.29 19.76 -26.24
N ILE A 23 -18.04 19.04 -27.33
CA ILE A 23 -17.15 17.89 -27.38
C ILE A 23 -15.75 18.28 -26.92
N PHE A 24 -15.20 19.40 -27.39
CA PHE A 24 -13.88 19.87 -26.98
C PHE A 24 -13.82 20.18 -25.47
N SER A 25 -14.87 20.81 -24.92
CA SER A 25 -14.98 21.11 -23.50
C SER A 25 -14.96 19.82 -22.64
N TRP A 26 -15.71 18.80 -23.07
CA TRP A 26 -15.69 17.49 -22.39
C TRP A 26 -14.34 16.79 -22.46
N ILE A 27 -13.72 16.76 -23.63
CA ILE A 27 -12.37 16.16 -23.83
C ILE A 27 -11.35 16.90 -22.97
N PHE A 28 -11.39 18.24 -22.97
CA PHE A 28 -10.50 19.06 -22.14
C PHE A 28 -10.69 18.80 -20.65
N GLY A 29 -11.95 18.73 -20.20
CA GLY A 29 -12.28 18.43 -18.79
C GLY A 29 -11.76 17.06 -18.35
N ILE A 30 -11.95 16.03 -19.17
CA ILE A 30 -11.44 14.68 -18.90
C ILE A 30 -9.91 14.67 -18.88
N ALA A 31 -9.26 15.28 -19.87
CA ALA A 31 -7.80 15.36 -19.96
C ALA A 31 -7.20 16.10 -18.77
N LEU A 32 -7.81 17.21 -18.35
CA LEU A 32 -7.39 17.97 -17.16
C LEU A 32 -7.56 17.13 -15.89
N SER A 33 -8.67 16.43 -15.72
CA SER A 33 -8.90 15.57 -14.55
C SER A 33 -7.88 14.44 -14.46
N VAL A 34 -7.58 13.77 -15.56
CA VAL A 34 -6.56 12.73 -15.65
C VAL A 34 -5.18 13.29 -15.34
N PHE A 35 -4.86 14.46 -15.87
CA PHE A 35 -3.60 15.14 -15.60
C PHE A 35 -3.44 15.49 -14.12
N LEU A 36 -4.47 16.07 -13.50
CA LEU A 36 -4.44 16.41 -12.06
C LEU A 36 -4.33 15.15 -11.19
N ALA A 37 -5.02 14.07 -11.55
CA ALA A 37 -4.90 12.79 -10.86
C ALA A 37 -3.48 12.21 -10.97
N ALA A 38 -2.86 12.26 -12.15
CA ALA A 38 -1.49 11.82 -12.35
C ALA A 38 -0.49 12.64 -11.53
N VAL A 39 -0.66 13.97 -11.52
CA VAL A 39 0.14 14.88 -10.68
C VAL A 39 -0.01 14.53 -9.20
N ALA A 40 -1.23 14.31 -8.73
CA ALA A 40 -1.48 13.93 -7.34
C ALA A 40 -0.77 12.61 -6.97
N VAL A 41 -0.84 11.59 -7.82
CA VAL A 41 -0.15 10.30 -7.59
C VAL A 41 1.37 10.49 -7.50
N VAL A 42 1.96 11.30 -8.38
CA VAL A 42 3.42 11.55 -8.39
C VAL A 42 3.86 12.33 -7.14
N PHE A 43 3.09 13.33 -6.71
CA PHE A 43 3.47 14.19 -5.58
C PHE A 43 3.13 13.58 -4.20
N LEU A 44 2.07 12.77 -4.11
CA LEU A 44 1.60 12.19 -2.84
C LEU A 44 2.12 10.76 -2.62
N GLY A 45 2.50 10.04 -3.69
CA GLY A 45 3.07 8.70 -3.63
C GLY A 45 4.60 8.74 -3.48
N LYS A 46 5.15 7.84 -2.68
CA LYS A 46 6.59 7.56 -2.61
C LYS A 46 6.82 6.14 -3.09
N SER A 47 7.80 5.94 -3.98
CA SER A 47 8.25 4.60 -4.35
C SER A 47 9.55 4.27 -3.64
N THR A 48 9.69 3.02 -3.23
CA THR A 48 10.93 2.47 -2.66
C THR A 48 11.09 1.02 -3.09
N SER A 49 12.29 0.49 -2.97
CA SER A 49 12.54 -0.93 -3.20
C SER A 49 12.53 -1.67 -1.86
N VAL A 50 11.92 -2.84 -1.84
CA VAL A 50 11.98 -3.76 -0.71
C VAL A 50 13.41 -4.29 -0.57
N VAL A 51 13.97 -4.21 0.63
CA VAL A 51 15.31 -4.72 0.92
C VAL A 51 15.17 -5.92 1.86
N GLY A 52 15.72 -7.06 1.45
CA GLY A 52 15.68 -8.30 2.21
C GLY A 52 14.45 -9.17 1.92
N MET A 53 14.40 -10.33 2.56
CA MET A 53 13.38 -11.37 2.35
C MET A 53 12.30 -11.38 3.45
N SER A 54 12.25 -10.34 4.28
CA SER A 54 11.38 -10.32 5.47
C SER A 54 9.88 -10.26 5.16
N MET A 55 9.52 -9.90 3.94
CA MET A 55 8.12 -9.81 3.48
C MET A 55 7.74 -10.90 2.49
N GLU A 56 8.62 -11.87 2.25
CA GLU A 56 8.26 -13.05 1.44
C GLU A 56 7.19 -13.89 2.15
N PRO A 57 6.24 -14.47 1.41
CA PRO A 57 6.10 -14.44 -0.06
C PRO A 57 5.34 -13.22 -0.60
N THR A 58 4.88 -12.29 0.24
CA THR A 58 4.04 -11.15 -0.18
C THR A 58 4.82 -10.16 -1.05
N LEU A 59 6.08 -9.90 -0.70
CA LEU A 59 6.97 -9.01 -1.44
C LEU A 59 8.36 -9.63 -1.56
N GLU A 60 8.92 -9.62 -2.77
CA GLU A 60 10.26 -10.13 -3.05
C GLU A 60 11.34 -9.07 -2.80
N ASN A 61 12.56 -9.54 -2.52
CA ASN A 61 13.72 -8.66 -2.41
C ASN A 61 13.97 -7.89 -3.73
N GLY A 62 14.20 -6.59 -3.63
CA GLY A 62 14.41 -5.68 -4.77
C GLY A 62 13.12 -5.23 -5.46
N GLN A 63 11.96 -5.75 -5.07
CA GLN A 63 10.68 -5.37 -5.65
C GLN A 63 10.35 -3.90 -5.36
N GLN A 64 9.93 -3.16 -6.40
CA GLN A 64 9.49 -1.79 -6.22
C GLN A 64 8.05 -1.73 -5.72
N ILE A 65 7.83 -0.95 -4.67
CA ILE A 65 6.53 -0.71 -4.06
C ILE A 65 6.19 0.78 -4.06
N PHE A 66 4.89 1.06 -4.06
CA PHE A 66 4.35 2.40 -3.88
C PHE A 66 3.74 2.53 -2.49
N ILE A 67 4.10 3.64 -1.83
CA ILE A 67 3.66 3.97 -0.47
C ILE A 67 2.69 5.14 -0.57
N ASP A 68 1.48 4.95 -0.08
CA ASP A 68 0.49 6.01 0.10
C ASP A 68 0.74 6.71 1.45
N ARG A 69 1.24 7.92 1.37
CA ARG A 69 1.54 8.76 2.54
C ARG A 69 0.31 9.53 3.03
N PHE A 70 -0.65 9.76 2.14
CA PHE A 70 -1.81 10.60 2.43
C PHE A 70 -2.87 9.84 3.24
N LEU A 71 -2.95 8.52 3.07
CA LEU A 71 -3.94 7.70 3.76
C LEU A 71 -3.87 7.87 5.27
N TYR A 72 -2.66 7.89 5.85
CA TYR A 72 -2.46 8.00 7.30
C TYR A 72 -2.51 9.42 7.85
N ILE A 73 -2.73 10.43 6.99
CA ILE A 73 -3.14 11.78 7.43
C ILE A 73 -4.64 11.79 7.79
N LEU A 74 -5.43 10.94 7.12
CA LEU A 74 -6.89 10.91 7.27
C LEU A 74 -7.40 9.71 8.08
N SER A 75 -6.59 8.67 8.24
CA SER A 75 -6.98 7.44 8.93
C SER A 75 -5.78 6.80 9.62
N SER A 76 -6.00 6.10 10.71
CA SER A 76 -4.94 5.33 11.38
C SER A 76 -4.67 3.99 10.68
N PRO A 77 -3.44 3.44 10.78
CA PRO A 77 -3.10 2.10 10.32
C PRO A 77 -3.99 1.03 10.93
N LYS A 78 -4.25 -0.03 10.19
CA LYS A 78 -5.12 -1.15 10.61
C LYS A 78 -4.33 -2.46 10.59
N ALA A 79 -4.77 -3.42 11.41
CA ALA A 79 -4.24 -4.77 11.35
C ALA A 79 -4.45 -5.38 9.95
N GLY A 80 -3.36 -5.86 9.37
CA GLY A 80 -3.26 -6.34 7.99
C GLY A 80 -2.62 -5.35 7.01
N ASP A 81 -2.52 -4.06 7.35
CA ASP A 81 -1.83 -3.10 6.48
C ASP A 81 -0.32 -3.42 6.41
N VAL A 82 0.23 -3.40 5.21
CA VAL A 82 1.69 -3.40 5.02
C VAL A 82 2.15 -1.95 5.03
N VAL A 83 3.04 -1.62 5.95
CA VAL A 83 3.49 -0.25 6.19
C VAL A 83 4.98 -0.10 5.96
N ALA A 84 5.38 1.08 5.49
CA ALA A 84 6.77 1.50 5.49
C ALA A 84 7.00 2.45 6.66
N PHE A 85 8.04 2.21 7.44
CA PHE A 85 8.39 3.05 8.59
C PHE A 85 9.90 3.21 8.74
N LEU A 86 10.30 4.20 9.50
CA LEU A 86 11.69 4.42 9.90
C LEU A 86 11.91 3.79 11.28
N PRO A 87 12.86 2.83 11.44
CA PRO A 87 13.13 2.24 12.74
C PRO A 87 13.57 3.35 13.72
N ASN A 88 12.83 3.50 14.82
CA ASN A 88 13.04 4.52 15.85
C ASN A 88 13.14 5.96 15.30
N GLY A 89 12.41 6.28 14.24
CA GLY A 89 12.42 7.60 13.61
C GLY A 89 13.76 7.99 12.95
N ASN A 90 14.67 7.05 12.75
CA ASN A 90 16.00 7.34 12.21
C ASN A 90 15.95 7.64 10.70
N GLU A 91 15.98 8.93 10.35
CA GLU A 91 15.95 9.39 8.96
C GLU A 91 17.16 8.96 8.10
N ASN A 92 18.26 8.53 8.72
CA ASN A 92 19.42 8.00 8.03
C ASN A 92 19.34 6.50 7.75
N SER A 93 18.26 5.84 8.23
CA SER A 93 18.03 4.42 8.01
C SER A 93 17.26 4.18 6.70
N HIS A 94 17.35 2.94 6.21
CA HIS A 94 16.43 2.46 5.17
C HIS A 94 15.03 2.28 5.76
N TYR A 95 14.00 2.43 4.92
CA TYR A 95 12.64 2.10 5.31
C TYR A 95 12.51 0.61 5.59
N TYR A 96 11.91 0.28 6.71
CA TYR A 96 11.46 -1.07 6.99
C TYR A 96 10.03 -1.22 6.44
N VAL A 97 9.78 -2.33 5.77
CA VAL A 97 8.46 -2.67 5.25
C VAL A 97 7.99 -3.91 6.01
N LYS A 98 6.90 -3.78 6.76
CA LYS A 98 6.36 -4.84 7.63
C LYS A 98 4.84 -4.80 7.63
N ARG A 99 4.22 -5.87 8.10
CA ARG A 99 2.78 -5.95 8.29
C ARG A 99 2.39 -5.56 9.70
N VAL A 100 1.42 -4.67 9.84
CA VAL A 100 0.76 -4.37 11.12
C VAL A 100 -0.06 -5.58 11.53
N VAL A 101 0.25 -6.18 12.67
CA VAL A 101 -0.48 -7.34 13.22
C VAL A 101 -1.30 -6.97 14.44
N ALA A 102 -0.94 -5.90 15.14
CA ALA A 102 -1.69 -5.37 16.28
C ALA A 102 -1.66 -3.83 16.29
N VAL A 103 -2.70 -3.23 16.84
CA VAL A 103 -2.96 -1.78 16.86
C VAL A 103 -2.96 -1.24 18.31
N PRO A 104 -2.98 0.09 18.51
CA PRO A 104 -2.98 0.69 19.86
C PRO A 104 -4.01 0.06 20.81
N GLY A 105 -3.56 -0.29 22.01
CA GLY A 105 -4.36 -0.92 23.05
C GLY A 105 -4.44 -2.44 22.98
N ASP A 106 -3.99 -3.06 21.90
CA ASP A 106 -3.94 -4.52 21.79
C ASP A 106 -2.87 -5.12 22.70
N LYS A 107 -3.10 -6.38 23.10
CA LYS A 107 -2.15 -7.23 23.81
C LYS A 107 -1.53 -8.22 22.87
N VAL A 108 -0.22 -8.26 22.81
CA VAL A 108 0.57 -9.11 21.90
C VAL A 108 1.37 -10.10 22.71
N ARG A 109 1.34 -11.37 22.35
CA ARG A 109 2.19 -12.42 22.91
C ARG A 109 2.53 -13.46 21.86
N ILE A 110 3.74 -13.96 21.90
CA ILE A 110 4.15 -15.13 21.13
C ILE A 110 4.40 -16.29 22.11
N ALA A 111 3.65 -17.38 21.94
CA ALA A 111 3.78 -18.59 22.73
C ALA A 111 3.82 -19.82 21.81
N ASP A 112 4.73 -20.74 22.09
CA ASP A 112 4.93 -21.98 21.31
C ASP A 112 5.12 -21.74 19.81
N GLY A 113 5.64 -20.55 19.44
CA GLY A 113 5.88 -20.11 18.07
C GLY A 113 4.64 -19.55 17.36
N THR A 114 3.53 -19.34 18.08
CA THR A 114 2.29 -18.77 17.56
C THR A 114 2.09 -17.35 18.11
N LEU A 115 1.73 -16.43 17.20
CA LEU A 115 1.40 -15.05 17.56
C LEU A 115 -0.06 -14.95 18.02
N TYR A 116 -0.27 -14.41 19.21
CA TYR A 116 -1.57 -14.10 19.76
C TYR A 116 -1.77 -12.60 19.90
N VAL A 117 -2.93 -12.12 19.47
CA VAL A 117 -3.37 -10.74 19.66
C VAL A 117 -4.69 -10.80 20.46
N ASN A 118 -4.73 -10.14 21.63
CA ASN A 118 -5.85 -10.18 22.55
C ASN A 118 -6.28 -11.61 22.93
N GLY A 119 -5.31 -12.52 23.02
CA GLY A 119 -5.54 -13.93 23.34
C GLY A 119 -6.06 -14.79 22.18
N GLN A 120 -6.23 -14.22 20.98
CA GLN A 120 -6.62 -14.95 19.78
C GLN A 120 -5.43 -15.12 18.84
N GLU A 121 -5.33 -16.28 18.20
CA GLU A 121 -4.30 -16.54 17.20
C GLU A 121 -4.41 -15.55 16.04
N SER A 122 -3.29 -14.95 15.67
CA SER A 122 -3.23 -13.99 14.57
C SER A 122 -3.30 -14.71 13.22
N LYS A 123 -4.20 -14.26 12.36
CA LYS A 123 -4.32 -14.77 10.99
C LYS A 123 -3.25 -14.27 10.03
N TRP A 124 -2.46 -13.29 10.46
CA TRP A 124 -1.50 -12.61 9.59
C TRP A 124 -0.13 -13.29 9.56
N VAL A 125 0.19 -14.09 10.58
CA VAL A 125 1.43 -14.85 10.66
C VAL A 125 1.06 -16.31 10.82
N THR A 126 1.27 -17.09 9.78
CA THR A 126 0.93 -18.53 9.74
C THR A 126 2.15 -19.42 9.92
N GLU A 127 3.35 -18.87 9.70
CA GLU A 127 4.60 -19.58 9.91
C GLU A 127 4.96 -19.62 11.40
N LYS A 128 5.51 -20.76 11.82
CA LYS A 128 5.97 -20.90 13.21
C LYS A 128 7.14 -19.97 13.48
N ILE A 129 6.98 -19.10 14.47
CA ILE A 129 7.99 -18.12 14.89
C ILE A 129 9.01 -18.82 15.79
N LEU A 130 10.28 -18.76 15.42
CA LEU A 130 11.37 -19.40 16.18
C LEU A 130 11.87 -18.52 17.32
N ASP A 131 11.83 -17.20 17.15
CA ASP A 131 12.26 -16.22 18.15
C ASP A 131 11.11 -15.24 18.46
N ALA A 132 10.61 -15.32 19.69
CA ALA A 132 9.54 -14.46 20.19
C ALA A 132 10.02 -13.05 20.57
N GLY A 133 11.32 -12.90 20.84
CA GLY A 133 11.91 -11.63 21.27
C GLY A 133 11.20 -11.04 22.49
N ILE A 134 10.95 -9.73 22.47
CA ILE A 134 10.27 -9.02 23.58
C ILE A 134 8.81 -9.46 23.80
N SER A 135 8.20 -10.11 22.82
CA SER A 135 6.80 -10.58 22.88
C SER A 135 6.64 -12.01 23.42
N GLU A 136 7.69 -12.63 23.98
CA GLU A 136 7.60 -13.85 24.76
C GLU A 136 6.68 -13.65 25.99
N ASN A 137 6.81 -12.48 26.62
CA ASN A 137 5.85 -12.01 27.61
C ASN A 137 4.76 -11.15 26.96
N GLU A 138 3.56 -11.10 27.60
CA GLU A 138 2.47 -10.27 27.11
C GLU A 138 2.90 -8.79 27.11
N LEU A 139 2.85 -8.18 25.92
CA LEU A 139 3.13 -6.77 25.69
C LEU A 139 1.80 -6.04 25.40
N VAL A 140 1.53 -4.95 26.11
CA VAL A 140 0.36 -4.09 25.85
C VAL A 140 0.83 -2.89 25.06
N LEU A 141 0.23 -2.68 23.88
CA LEU A 141 0.56 -1.55 23.03
C LEU A 141 0.00 -0.25 23.62
N GLY A 142 0.85 0.78 23.66
CA GLY A 142 0.47 2.12 24.08
C GLY A 142 -0.36 2.86 23.03
N ASN A 143 -0.71 4.11 23.36
CA ASN A 143 -1.36 5.00 22.42
C ASN A 143 -0.40 5.26 21.23
N LYS A 144 -0.91 5.03 20.00
CA LYS A 144 -0.16 5.21 18.76
C LYS A 144 1.01 4.24 18.54
N GLU A 145 1.08 3.16 19.30
CA GLU A 145 2.02 2.07 19.10
C GLU A 145 1.39 0.94 18.30
N TYR A 146 2.12 0.42 17.33
CA TYR A 146 1.71 -0.66 16.45
C TYR A 146 2.74 -1.78 16.52
N PHE A 147 2.27 -3.01 16.48
CA PHE A 147 3.16 -4.16 16.41
C PHE A 147 3.24 -4.64 14.96
N CYS A 148 4.44 -4.53 14.39
CA CYS A 148 4.71 -4.81 12.98
C CYS A 148 5.62 -6.01 12.86
N ILE A 149 5.24 -7.03 12.07
CA ILE A 149 6.03 -8.25 11.82
C ILE A 149 6.23 -8.43 10.30
N GLY A 150 7.35 -9.02 9.92
CA GLY A 150 7.56 -9.48 8.55
C GLY A 150 6.73 -10.73 8.24
N ASP A 151 6.23 -10.85 7.01
CA ASP A 151 5.48 -12.02 6.57
C ASP A 151 6.35 -13.30 6.55
N ASN A 152 7.69 -13.13 6.49
CA ASN A 152 8.70 -14.15 6.75
C ASN A 152 9.35 -13.92 8.12
N PRO A 153 8.72 -14.34 9.23
CA PRO A 153 9.10 -13.94 10.57
C PRO A 153 10.48 -14.43 10.98
N ASN A 154 10.94 -15.54 10.42
CA ASN A 154 12.24 -16.13 10.77
C ASN A 154 13.43 -15.50 10.03
N ASN A 155 13.14 -14.61 9.04
CA ASN A 155 14.12 -13.79 8.32
C ASN A 155 13.78 -12.29 8.44
N SER A 156 13.26 -11.87 9.57
CA SER A 156 12.76 -10.51 9.77
C SER A 156 13.30 -9.91 11.06
N GLU A 157 13.85 -8.71 10.94
CA GLU A 157 14.05 -7.81 12.06
C GLU A 157 12.83 -6.87 12.12
N ASP A 158 12.07 -6.92 13.20
CA ASP A 158 10.78 -6.25 13.35
C ASP A 158 10.45 -5.95 14.82
N SER A 159 9.20 -5.67 15.16
CA SER A 159 8.77 -5.26 16.50
C SER A 159 9.10 -6.28 17.62
N ARG A 160 9.46 -7.50 17.28
CA ARG A 160 9.94 -8.49 18.25
C ARG A 160 11.34 -8.18 18.76
N SER A 161 12.14 -7.53 17.93
CA SER A 161 13.50 -7.11 18.31
C SER A 161 13.44 -5.97 19.32
N ALA A 162 14.21 -6.07 20.42
CA ALA A 162 14.34 -4.98 21.38
C ALA A 162 14.94 -3.69 20.78
N ASN A 163 15.63 -3.81 19.63
CA ASN A 163 16.19 -2.65 18.94
C ASN A 163 15.12 -1.84 18.19
N ILE A 164 13.99 -2.44 17.85
CA ILE A 164 12.88 -1.79 17.12
C ILE A 164 11.71 -1.56 18.06
N GLY A 165 11.22 -2.64 18.71
CA GLY A 165 10.04 -2.58 19.55
C GLY A 165 8.76 -2.25 18.81
N PRO A 166 7.68 -1.89 19.52
CA PRO A 166 6.47 -1.31 18.92
C PRO A 166 6.81 -0.06 18.10
N VAL A 167 6.18 0.06 16.94
CA VAL A 167 6.42 1.17 16.00
C VAL A 167 5.46 2.30 16.31
N GLU A 168 5.97 3.49 16.52
CA GLU A 168 5.18 4.70 16.71
C GLU A 168 4.50 5.13 15.39
N GLU A 169 3.26 5.62 15.46
CA GLU A 169 2.53 6.14 14.30
C GLU A 169 3.31 7.26 13.58
N SER A 170 4.04 8.08 14.33
CA SER A 170 4.88 9.16 13.82
C SER A 170 6.04 8.69 12.94
N ASP A 171 6.53 7.46 13.16
CA ASP A 171 7.62 6.87 12.40
C ASP A 171 7.15 6.21 11.10
N MET A 172 5.82 6.06 10.95
CA MET A 172 5.21 5.47 9.76
C MET A 172 5.18 6.47 8.61
N ILE A 173 5.77 6.08 7.50
CA ILE A 173 5.81 6.88 6.27
C ILE A 173 4.49 6.76 5.50
N GLY A 174 3.86 5.59 5.52
CA GLY A 174 2.60 5.34 4.86
C GLY A 174 2.35 3.86 4.59
N LYS A 175 1.23 3.58 3.92
CA LYS A 175 0.81 2.24 3.53
C LYS A 175 1.43 1.83 2.20
N ALA A 176 2.12 0.70 2.17
CA ALA A 176 2.49 0.04 0.92
C ALA A 176 1.24 -0.61 0.32
N TRP A 177 0.80 -0.17 -0.85
CA TRP A 177 -0.48 -0.58 -1.42
C TRP A 177 -0.37 -1.24 -2.79
N PHE A 178 0.73 -0.98 -3.50
CA PHE A 178 0.93 -1.48 -4.86
C PHE A 178 2.38 -1.86 -5.09
N HIS A 179 2.61 -2.94 -5.84
CA HIS A 179 3.95 -3.38 -6.23
C HIS A 179 4.07 -3.52 -7.75
N LEU A 180 5.25 -3.21 -8.25
CA LEU A 180 5.63 -3.49 -9.64
C LEU A 180 6.19 -4.90 -9.74
N LYS A 181 6.25 -5.39 -10.99
CA LYS A 181 6.79 -6.71 -11.31
C LYS A 181 8.23 -6.85 -10.81
N SER A 182 8.50 -7.98 -10.11
CA SER A 182 9.84 -8.46 -9.80
C SER A 182 9.90 -9.95 -10.16
N GLY A 183 10.93 -10.38 -10.85
CA GLY A 183 11.09 -11.79 -11.21
C GLY A 183 9.87 -12.41 -11.91
N SER A 184 9.27 -13.40 -11.28
CA SER A 184 8.08 -14.13 -11.76
C SER A 184 6.77 -13.47 -11.40
N ASP A 185 6.75 -12.60 -10.36
CA ASP A 185 5.53 -11.96 -9.90
C ASP A 185 5.10 -10.80 -10.80
N GLY A 186 3.78 -10.68 -10.94
CA GLY A 186 3.16 -9.65 -11.74
C GLY A 186 3.09 -8.31 -11.00
N ILE A 187 2.42 -7.36 -11.62
CA ILE A 187 2.02 -6.08 -11.03
C ILE A 187 0.74 -6.30 -10.21
N GLY A 188 0.65 -5.78 -8.99
CA GLY A 188 -0.53 -6.02 -8.17
C GLY A 188 -0.68 -5.12 -6.94
N PHE A 189 -1.84 -5.27 -6.30
CA PHE A 189 -2.10 -4.67 -5.00
C PHE A 189 -1.57 -5.55 -3.89
N ILE A 190 -0.97 -4.93 -2.89
CA ILE A 190 -0.48 -5.59 -1.68
C ILE A 190 -1.70 -5.87 -0.79
N LYS A 191 -1.88 -7.13 -0.40
CA LYS A 191 -2.99 -7.61 0.43
C LYS A 191 -2.54 -7.93 1.84
#